data_279d0e1142764511d5168076826b1257
#
_entry.id   279d0e1142764511d5168076826b1257
#
_cell.length_a   1.000
_cell.length_b   1.000
_cell.length_c   1.000
_cell.angle_alpha   90.00
_cell.angle_beta   90.00
_cell.angle_gamma   90.00
#
_symmetry.space_group_name_H-M   'P 1'
#
loop_
_entity.id
_entity.type
_entity.pdbx_description
1 polymer ?
#
loop_
_entity_poly.entity_id
_entity_poly.type
_entity_poly.pdbx_seq_one_letter_code
_entity_poly.pdbx_strand_id
1 'polypeptide(L)'
;YDFILLCSAIILVLVTADYLQGRAALIARRELTHRFFNRWLSENAPFYCLRLENKEPDNPDQRIAEDIRDAVSVFLNLCTSFFNSVLMIGSFSVILWNLSGPLTLFGFSIPGYMFWVCLIYTFLETLITHLIGRKLKRLNFDSQKREADFRSSLLAKRTHAESIAGLK
;
A
#
# COMPACT_ATOMS: atom_id res chain seq x y z
N TYR A 1 -13.32 13.31 34.94
CA TYR A 1 -14.05 14.04 33.88
C TYR A 1 -13.11 14.26 32.69
N ASP A 2 -11.87 14.66 32.89
CA ASP A 2 -10.90 14.99 31.81
C ASP A 2 -10.60 13.80 30.88
N PHE A 3 -10.56 12.60 31.44
CA PHE A 3 -10.34 11.38 30.65
C PHE A 3 -11.49 11.11 29.65
N ILE A 4 -12.74 11.24 30.11
CA ILE A 4 -13.92 11.02 29.25
C ILE A 4 -13.97 12.10 28.17
N LEU A 5 -13.65 13.33 28.50
CA LEU A 5 -13.62 14.46 27.58
C LEU A 5 -12.53 14.28 26.54
N LEU A 6 -11.35 13.81 26.94
CA LEU A 6 -10.26 13.48 26.03
C LEU A 6 -10.64 12.33 25.08
N CYS A 7 -11.21 11.24 25.58
CA CYS A 7 -11.65 10.11 24.77
C CYS A 7 -12.72 10.53 23.76
N SER A 8 -13.70 11.33 24.16
CA SER A 8 -14.74 11.82 23.25
C SER A 8 -14.17 12.74 22.17
N ALA A 9 -13.20 13.59 22.49
CA ALA A 9 -12.52 14.44 21.55
C ALA A 9 -11.72 13.61 20.50
N ILE A 10 -11.00 12.58 20.96
CA ILE A 10 -10.26 11.68 20.07
C ILE A 10 -11.21 10.97 19.11
N ILE A 11 -12.33 10.41 19.59
CA ILE A 11 -13.32 9.74 18.75
C ILE A 11 -13.87 10.71 17.70
N LEU A 12 -14.22 11.92 18.09
CA LEU A 12 -14.74 12.93 17.17
C LEU A 12 -13.73 13.30 16.09
N VAL A 13 -12.45 13.44 16.45
CA VAL A 13 -11.36 13.71 15.48
C VAL A 13 -11.19 12.54 14.51
N LEU A 14 -11.19 11.29 15.00
CA LEU A 14 -11.03 10.12 14.14
C LEU A 14 -12.21 9.99 13.16
N VAL A 15 -13.44 10.12 13.63
CA VAL A 15 -14.63 10.03 12.76
C VAL A 15 -14.65 11.15 11.72
N THR A 16 -14.27 12.37 12.09
CA THR A 16 -14.19 13.48 11.14
C THR A 16 -13.07 13.28 10.13
N ALA A 17 -11.93 12.74 10.52
CA ALA A 17 -10.81 12.41 9.63
C ALA A 17 -11.21 11.35 8.60
N ASP A 18 -11.85 10.26 9.02
CA ASP A 18 -12.36 9.21 8.12
C ASP A 18 -13.40 9.75 7.15
N TYR A 19 -14.31 10.57 7.63
CA TYR A 19 -15.31 11.21 6.76
C TYR A 19 -14.66 12.13 5.71
N LEU A 20 -13.69 12.95 6.10
CA LEU A 20 -12.98 13.83 5.17
C LEU A 20 -12.16 13.03 4.16
N GLN A 21 -11.50 11.96 4.57
CA GLN A 21 -10.77 11.06 3.68
C GLN A 21 -11.71 10.40 2.66
N GLY A 22 -12.86 9.91 3.09
CA GLY A 22 -13.88 9.36 2.20
C GLY A 22 -14.39 10.38 1.17
N ARG A 23 -14.66 11.61 1.61
CA ARG A 23 -15.04 12.70 0.69
C ARG A 23 -13.95 13.05 -0.30
N ALA A 24 -12.70 13.15 0.17
CA ALA A 24 -11.54 13.41 -0.70
C ALA A 24 -11.39 12.30 -1.76
N ALA A 25 -11.58 11.03 -1.38
CA ALA A 25 -11.56 9.91 -2.31
C ALA A 25 -12.62 10.02 -3.41
N LEU A 26 -13.85 10.36 -3.05
CA LEU A 26 -14.93 10.54 -4.01
C LEU A 26 -14.68 11.68 -4.98
N ILE A 27 -14.20 12.83 -4.48
CA ILE A 27 -13.89 14.01 -5.31
C ILE A 27 -12.73 13.69 -6.26
N ALA A 28 -11.65 13.11 -5.75
CA ALA A 28 -10.48 12.75 -6.55
C ALA A 28 -10.84 11.70 -7.63
N ARG A 29 -11.62 10.67 -7.27
CA ARG A 29 -12.12 9.67 -8.22
C ARG A 29 -12.95 10.30 -9.33
N ARG A 30 -13.90 11.17 -8.98
CA ARG A 30 -14.76 11.87 -9.95
C ARG A 30 -13.91 12.69 -10.92
N GLU A 31 -12.98 13.48 -10.40
CA GLU A 31 -12.13 14.36 -11.23
C GLU A 31 -11.21 13.56 -12.15
N LEU A 32 -10.57 12.51 -11.64
CA LEU A 32 -9.72 11.63 -12.44
C LEU A 32 -10.53 10.91 -13.53
N THR A 33 -11.67 10.32 -13.18
CA THR A 33 -12.55 9.66 -14.14
C THR A 33 -12.95 10.63 -15.26
N HIS A 34 -13.33 11.87 -14.91
CA HIS A 34 -13.72 12.86 -15.89
C HIS A 34 -12.56 13.25 -16.82
N ARG A 35 -11.35 13.42 -16.28
CA ARG A 35 -10.15 13.72 -17.07
C ARG A 35 -9.77 12.56 -18.00
N PHE A 36 -9.86 11.32 -17.51
CA PHE A 36 -9.60 10.14 -18.35
C PHE A 36 -10.62 10.01 -19.48
N PHE A 37 -11.91 10.17 -19.21
CA PHE A 37 -12.96 10.15 -20.24
C PHE A 37 -12.76 11.23 -21.27
N ASN A 38 -12.54 12.48 -20.86
CA ASN A 38 -12.32 13.57 -21.79
C ASN A 38 -11.09 13.35 -22.67
N ARG A 39 -10.02 12.77 -22.13
CA ARG A 39 -8.83 12.45 -22.91
C ARG A 39 -9.05 11.28 -23.85
N TRP A 40 -9.80 10.28 -23.42
CA TRP A 40 -10.10 9.11 -24.25
C TRP A 40 -11.01 9.42 -25.42
N LEU A 41 -11.99 10.29 -25.20
CA LEU A 41 -12.96 10.72 -26.22
C LEU A 41 -12.57 12.04 -26.90
N SER A 42 -11.32 12.51 -26.75
CA SER A 42 -10.83 13.74 -27.37
C SER A 42 -10.83 13.64 -28.92
N GLU A 43 -10.72 14.78 -29.58
CA GLU A 43 -10.77 14.91 -31.05
C GLU A 43 -9.80 13.97 -31.81
N ASN A 44 -8.66 13.62 -31.21
CA ASN A 44 -7.71 12.67 -31.75
C ASN A 44 -8.15 11.19 -31.61
N ALA A 45 -9.28 10.95 -30.96
CA ALA A 45 -9.86 9.64 -30.72
C ALA A 45 -8.84 8.54 -30.38
N PRO A 46 -8.04 8.66 -29.31
CA PRO A 46 -7.00 7.68 -28.95
C PRO A 46 -7.57 6.26 -28.84
N PHE A 47 -8.84 6.16 -28.47
CA PHE A 47 -9.60 4.92 -28.42
C PHE A 47 -9.61 4.21 -29.80
N TYR A 48 -9.91 4.94 -30.87
CA TYR A 48 -9.94 4.39 -32.22
C TYR A 48 -8.54 3.99 -32.70
N CYS A 49 -7.54 4.83 -32.43
CA CYS A 49 -6.16 4.54 -32.81
C CYS A 49 -5.64 3.28 -32.13
N LEU A 50 -5.88 3.11 -30.84
CA LEU A 50 -5.47 1.92 -30.09
C LEU A 50 -6.17 0.66 -30.58
N ARG A 51 -7.44 0.76 -30.94
CA ARG A 51 -8.22 -0.35 -31.47
C ARG A 51 -7.78 -0.77 -32.86
N LEU A 52 -7.48 0.19 -33.74
CA LEU A 52 -6.96 -0.07 -35.07
C LEU A 52 -5.56 -0.71 -35.04
N GLU A 53 -4.73 -0.35 -34.05
CA GLU A 53 -3.39 -0.91 -33.87
C GLU A 53 -3.37 -2.24 -33.10
N ASN A 54 -4.51 -2.80 -32.72
CA ASN A 54 -4.62 -3.97 -31.83
C ASN A 54 -3.83 -3.83 -30.50
N LYS A 55 -3.67 -2.59 -30.03
CA LYS A 55 -3.02 -2.24 -28.75
C LYS A 55 -4.03 -1.84 -27.68
N GLU A 56 -5.30 -2.09 -27.90
CA GLU A 56 -6.34 -1.82 -26.92
C GLU A 56 -6.08 -2.63 -25.64
N PRO A 57 -6.02 -1.99 -24.47
CA PRO A 57 -5.89 -2.72 -23.21
C PRO A 57 -7.13 -3.62 -23.01
N ASP A 58 -6.91 -4.78 -22.41
CA ASP A 58 -7.99 -5.69 -22.04
C ASP A 58 -8.96 -5.00 -21.07
N ASN A 59 -10.27 -5.03 -21.39
CA ASN A 59 -11.37 -4.45 -20.62
C ASN A 59 -11.13 -2.99 -20.17
N PRO A 60 -11.05 -2.04 -21.09
CA PRO A 60 -10.68 -0.66 -20.78
C PRO A 60 -11.73 0.06 -19.88
N ASP A 61 -12.99 -0.29 -19.96
CA ASP A 61 -14.09 0.17 -19.11
C ASP A 61 -13.89 -0.25 -17.64
N GLN A 62 -13.50 -1.51 -17.42
CA GLN A 62 -13.21 -2.03 -16.09
C GLN A 62 -11.97 -1.33 -15.51
N ARG A 63 -10.90 -1.13 -16.32
CA ARG A 63 -9.70 -0.42 -15.86
C ARG A 63 -10.01 1.01 -15.44
N ILE A 64 -10.80 1.74 -16.20
CA ILE A 64 -11.20 3.10 -15.84
C ILE A 64 -12.04 3.09 -14.54
N ALA A 65 -12.94 2.12 -14.38
CA ALA A 65 -13.80 2.07 -13.21
C ALA A 65 -13.09 1.60 -11.94
N GLU A 66 -12.24 0.56 -12.04
CA GLU A 66 -11.60 -0.11 -10.91
C GLU A 66 -10.20 0.43 -10.62
N ASP A 67 -9.34 0.56 -11.63
CA ASP A 67 -7.95 1.00 -11.42
C ASP A 67 -7.90 2.44 -10.90
N ILE A 68 -8.79 3.33 -11.38
CA ILE A 68 -8.85 4.70 -10.87
C ILE A 68 -9.31 4.70 -9.41
N ARG A 69 -10.32 3.90 -9.06
CA ARG A 69 -10.78 3.79 -7.67
C ARG A 69 -9.65 3.31 -6.76
N ASP A 70 -8.97 2.25 -7.17
CA ASP A 70 -7.93 1.62 -6.37
C ASP A 70 -6.68 2.51 -6.28
N ALA A 71 -6.29 3.17 -7.36
CA ALA A 71 -5.21 4.14 -7.35
C ALA A 71 -5.48 5.31 -6.40
N VAL A 72 -6.68 5.88 -6.41
CA VAL A 72 -7.06 6.95 -5.49
C VAL A 72 -7.04 6.48 -4.04
N SER A 73 -7.60 5.30 -3.76
CA SER A 73 -7.67 4.77 -2.39
C SER A 73 -6.27 4.46 -1.85
N VAL A 74 -5.42 3.82 -2.64
CA VAL A 74 -4.03 3.52 -2.27
C VAL A 74 -3.23 4.81 -2.05
N PHE A 75 -3.38 5.80 -2.94
CA PHE A 75 -2.68 7.08 -2.81
C PHE A 75 -3.07 7.82 -1.53
N LEU A 76 -4.37 7.94 -1.23
CA LEU A 76 -4.84 8.61 -0.01
C LEU A 76 -4.41 7.87 1.24
N ASN A 77 -4.47 6.53 1.24
CA ASN A 77 -4.00 5.72 2.35
C ASN A 77 -2.48 5.89 2.58
N LEU A 78 -1.69 5.95 1.51
CA LEU A 78 -0.25 6.21 1.60
C LEU A 78 0.04 7.59 2.19
N CYS A 79 -0.67 8.63 1.73
CA CYS A 79 -0.53 9.98 2.27
C CYS A 79 -0.88 10.01 3.76
N THR A 80 -2.03 9.47 4.14
CA THR A 80 -2.48 9.43 5.55
C THR A 80 -1.49 8.65 6.43
N SER A 81 -1.03 7.48 5.96
CA SER A 81 -0.05 6.66 6.67
C SER A 81 1.30 7.37 6.81
N PHE A 82 1.73 8.08 5.77
CA PHE A 82 2.96 8.87 5.80
C PHE A 82 2.90 9.98 6.87
N PHE A 83 1.83 10.79 6.84
CA PHE A 83 1.65 11.85 7.83
C PHE A 83 1.57 11.29 9.25
N ASN A 84 0.83 10.20 9.45
CA ASN A 84 0.70 9.55 10.75
C ASN A 84 2.06 9.03 11.25
N SER A 85 2.85 8.43 10.37
CA SER A 85 4.21 7.96 10.69
C SER A 85 5.14 9.11 11.09
N VAL A 86 5.10 10.24 10.37
CA VAL A 86 5.90 11.42 10.69
C VAL A 86 5.52 11.98 12.06
N LEU A 87 4.22 12.10 12.35
CA LEU A 87 3.73 12.57 13.65
C LEU A 87 4.13 11.62 14.78
N MET A 88 4.01 10.31 14.57
CA MET A 88 4.43 9.30 15.55
C MET A 88 5.92 9.38 15.83
N ILE A 89 6.76 9.40 14.79
CA ILE A 89 8.21 9.50 14.93
C ILE A 89 8.58 10.78 15.70
N GLY A 90 7.99 11.92 15.33
CA GLY A 90 8.24 13.19 16.01
C GLY A 90 7.84 13.14 17.49
N SER A 91 6.63 12.69 17.79
CA SER A 91 6.11 12.61 19.15
C SER A 91 6.93 11.66 20.03
N PHE A 92 7.19 10.45 19.53
CA PHE A 92 7.99 9.48 20.30
C PHE A 92 9.45 9.90 20.46
N SER A 93 10.04 10.57 19.48
CA SER A 93 11.39 11.12 19.61
C SER A 93 11.48 12.12 20.75
N VAL A 94 10.51 13.03 20.85
CA VAL A 94 10.45 14.01 21.95
C VAL A 94 10.25 13.32 23.31
N ILE A 95 9.35 12.35 23.38
CA ILE A 95 9.09 11.59 24.61
C ILE A 95 10.35 10.83 25.05
N LEU A 96 10.99 10.10 24.13
CA LEU A 96 12.21 9.35 24.43
C LEU A 96 13.35 10.25 24.88
N TRP A 97 13.49 11.42 24.25
CA TRP A 97 14.51 12.39 24.62
C TRP A 97 14.29 12.94 26.03
N ASN A 98 13.06 13.31 26.37
CA ASN A 98 12.73 13.86 27.68
C ASN A 98 12.72 12.79 28.79
N LEU A 99 12.34 11.57 28.48
CA LEU A 99 12.29 10.47 29.45
C LEU A 99 13.67 9.89 29.74
N SER A 100 14.59 9.96 28.76
CA SER A 100 15.92 9.41 28.94
C SER A 100 16.80 10.38 29.74
N GLY A 101 17.17 9.96 30.95
CA GLY A 101 18.18 10.63 31.73
C GLY A 101 19.57 10.53 31.06
N PRO A 102 20.60 11.22 31.55
CA PRO A 102 21.97 11.08 31.09
C PRO A 102 22.54 9.71 31.47
N LEU A 103 22.96 8.91 30.51
CA LEU A 103 23.70 7.68 30.76
C LEU A 103 25.19 7.97 30.78
N THR A 104 25.83 7.76 31.93
CA THR A 104 27.29 7.89 32.05
C THR A 104 27.97 6.54 31.77
N LEU A 105 28.58 6.42 30.60
CA LEU A 105 29.35 5.24 30.21
C LEU A 105 30.80 5.65 29.99
N PHE A 106 31.77 5.00 30.66
CA PHE A 106 33.19 5.27 30.50
C PHE A 106 33.63 6.75 30.69
N GLY A 107 32.88 7.52 31.54
CA GLY A 107 33.16 8.93 31.78
C GLY A 107 32.53 9.91 30.77
N PHE A 108 31.84 9.44 29.80
CA PHE A 108 31.06 10.25 28.86
C PHE A 108 29.56 10.23 29.26
N SER A 109 28.93 11.39 29.37
CA SER A 109 27.48 11.51 29.58
C SER A 109 26.81 11.65 28.23
N ILE A 110 26.00 10.66 27.86
CA ILE A 110 25.21 10.65 26.62
C ILE A 110 23.77 11.11 26.97
N PRO A 111 23.36 12.34 26.60
CA PRO A 111 22.00 12.78 26.79
C PRO A 111 21.07 12.07 25.78
N GLY A 112 19.88 11.72 26.22
CA GLY A 112 18.90 11.12 25.30
C GLY A 112 19.24 9.71 24.84
N TYR A 113 19.96 8.91 25.65
CA TYR A 113 20.47 7.60 25.21
C TYR A 113 19.38 6.66 24.68
N MET A 114 18.16 6.72 25.20
CA MET A 114 17.03 5.89 24.70
C MET A 114 16.68 6.20 23.25
N PHE A 115 16.77 7.46 22.84
CA PHE A 115 16.55 7.86 21.46
C PHE A 115 17.61 7.23 20.52
N TRP A 116 18.88 7.28 20.89
CA TRP A 116 19.96 6.70 20.11
C TRP A 116 19.88 5.18 20.03
N VAL A 117 19.55 4.52 21.13
CA VAL A 117 19.34 3.06 21.16
C VAL A 117 18.18 2.67 20.26
N CYS A 118 17.07 3.41 20.28
CA CYS A 118 15.92 3.17 19.43
C CYS A 118 16.28 3.34 17.95
N LEU A 119 17.06 4.36 17.58
CA LEU A 119 17.53 4.58 16.21
C LEU A 119 18.41 3.41 15.71
N ILE A 120 19.38 2.99 16.52
CA ILE A 120 20.28 1.88 16.17
C ILE A 120 19.48 0.59 16.01
N TYR A 121 18.55 0.31 16.93
CA TYR A 121 17.70 -0.86 16.89
C TYR A 121 16.84 -0.88 15.60
N THR A 122 16.16 0.23 15.30
CA THR A 122 15.34 0.36 14.09
C THR A 122 16.16 0.19 12.82
N PHE A 123 17.38 0.73 12.79
CA PHE A 123 18.26 0.56 11.64
C PHE A 123 18.67 -0.90 11.45
N LEU A 124 19.06 -1.59 12.53
CA LEU A 124 19.41 -3.01 12.49
C LEU A 124 18.24 -3.88 12.07
N GLU A 125 17.05 -3.63 12.64
CA GLU A 125 15.83 -4.34 12.27
C GLU A 125 15.49 -4.15 10.79
N THR A 126 15.56 -2.92 10.30
CA THR A 126 15.32 -2.61 8.88
C THR A 126 16.31 -3.33 7.98
N LEU A 127 17.59 -3.36 8.36
CA LEU A 127 18.63 -4.05 7.60
C LEU A 127 18.37 -5.57 7.53
N ILE A 128 18.08 -6.18 8.67
CA ILE A 128 17.75 -7.62 8.77
C ILE A 128 16.51 -7.95 7.95
N THR A 129 15.45 -7.16 8.11
CA THR A 129 14.20 -7.33 7.35
C THR A 129 14.42 -7.18 5.85
N HIS A 130 15.27 -6.23 5.43
CA HIS A 130 15.60 -6.07 4.01
C HIS A 130 16.35 -7.27 3.44
N LEU A 131 17.32 -7.80 4.19
CA LEU A 131 18.09 -8.98 3.77
C LEU A 131 17.21 -10.24 3.65
N ILE A 132 16.34 -10.46 4.63
CA ILE A 132 15.38 -11.58 4.62
C ILE A 132 14.31 -11.37 3.55
N GLY A 133 13.78 -10.16 3.42
CA GLY A 133 12.73 -9.82 2.47
C GLY A 133 13.14 -10.01 1.01
N ARG A 134 14.40 -9.74 0.67
CA ARG A 134 14.95 -10.03 -0.67
C ARG A 134 14.83 -11.51 -1.02
N LYS A 135 15.15 -12.40 -0.08
CA LYS A 135 15.04 -13.85 -0.28
C LYS A 135 13.59 -14.30 -0.35
N LEU A 136 12.73 -13.74 0.50
CA LEU A 136 11.30 -14.05 0.53
C LEU A 136 10.58 -13.62 -0.74
N LYS A 137 10.93 -12.46 -1.30
CA LYS A 137 10.37 -11.97 -2.57
C LYS A 137 10.62 -12.94 -3.72
N ARG A 138 11.84 -13.51 -3.80
CA ARG A 138 12.18 -14.51 -4.80
C ARG A 138 11.38 -15.81 -4.62
N LEU A 139 11.26 -16.27 -3.37
CA LEU A 139 10.46 -17.46 -3.05
C LEU A 139 8.97 -17.28 -3.39
N ASN A 140 8.40 -16.11 -3.10
CA ASN A 140 7.02 -15.80 -3.45
C ASN A 140 6.80 -15.77 -4.96
N PHE A 141 7.74 -15.22 -5.72
CA PHE A 141 7.68 -15.24 -7.18
C PHE A 141 7.72 -16.67 -7.73
N ASP A 142 8.63 -17.50 -7.24
CA ASP A 142 8.74 -18.90 -7.66
C ASP A 142 7.49 -19.70 -7.24
N SER A 143 6.90 -19.42 -6.09
CA SER A 143 5.64 -20.00 -5.64
C SER A 143 4.47 -19.66 -6.55
N GLN A 144 4.31 -18.36 -6.88
CA GLN A 144 3.25 -17.92 -7.79
C GLN A 144 3.40 -18.54 -9.20
N LYS A 145 4.64 -18.64 -9.70
CA LYS A 145 4.90 -19.31 -10.98
C LYS A 145 4.48 -20.78 -10.95
N ARG A 146 4.85 -21.51 -9.91
CA ARG A 146 4.47 -22.92 -9.75
C ARG A 146 2.96 -23.11 -9.61
N GLU A 147 2.29 -22.20 -8.93
CA GLU A 147 0.84 -22.22 -8.80
C GLU A 147 0.14 -21.95 -10.15
N ALA A 148 0.65 -21.02 -10.95
CA ALA A 148 0.17 -20.79 -12.32
C ALA A 148 0.37 -22.03 -13.20
N ASP A 149 1.55 -22.66 -13.15
CA ASP A 149 1.86 -23.87 -13.91
C ASP A 149 0.96 -25.05 -13.46
N PHE A 150 0.71 -25.18 -12.17
CA PHE A 150 -0.21 -26.19 -11.61
C PHE A 150 -1.63 -25.97 -12.12
N ARG A 151 -2.10 -24.71 -12.08
CA ARG A 151 -3.44 -24.34 -12.55
C ARG A 151 -3.62 -24.61 -14.05
N SER A 152 -2.61 -24.31 -14.87
CA SER A 152 -2.61 -24.60 -16.31
C SER A 152 -2.64 -26.11 -16.59
N SER A 153 -1.88 -26.90 -15.81
CA SER A 153 -1.87 -28.37 -15.93
C SER A 153 -3.21 -29.02 -15.53
N LEU A 154 -3.90 -28.45 -14.53
CA LEU A 154 -5.24 -28.90 -14.16
C LEU A 154 -6.27 -28.56 -15.22
N LEU A 155 -6.19 -27.37 -15.83
CA LEU A 155 -7.06 -27.00 -16.95
C LEU A 155 -6.85 -27.93 -18.15
N ALA A 156 -5.61 -28.22 -18.53
CA ALA A 156 -5.30 -29.16 -19.60
C ALA A 156 -5.87 -30.56 -19.32
N LYS A 157 -5.72 -31.07 -18.11
CA LYS A 157 -6.33 -32.37 -17.72
C LYS A 157 -7.84 -32.35 -17.79
N ARG A 158 -8.48 -31.25 -17.36
CA ARG A 158 -9.93 -31.09 -17.46
C ARG A 158 -10.41 -31.06 -18.91
N THR A 159 -9.70 -30.35 -19.77
CA THR A 159 -10.06 -30.25 -21.20
C THR A 159 -9.90 -31.60 -21.92
N HIS A 160 -8.93 -32.43 -21.52
CA HIS A 160 -8.70 -33.75 -22.10
C HIS A 160 -9.29 -34.91 -21.28
N ALA A 161 -10.17 -34.61 -20.30
CA ALA A 161 -10.73 -35.63 -19.43
C ALA A 161 -11.50 -36.73 -20.18
N GLU A 162 -12.23 -36.36 -21.24
CA GLU A 162 -12.96 -37.33 -22.07
C GLU A 162 -12.02 -38.24 -22.86
N SER A 163 -10.94 -37.69 -23.41
CA SER A 163 -9.92 -38.49 -24.12
C SER A 163 -9.19 -39.44 -23.19
N ILE A 164 -8.96 -39.04 -21.94
CA ILE A 164 -8.31 -39.89 -20.91
C ILE A 164 -9.26 -41.00 -20.43
N ALA A 165 -10.56 -40.71 -20.32
CA ALA A 165 -11.56 -41.70 -19.94
C ALA A 165 -11.80 -42.76 -21.02
N GLY A 166 -11.67 -42.41 -22.30
CA GLY A 166 -11.81 -43.30 -23.44
C GLY A 166 -10.61 -44.23 -23.67
N LEU A 167 -9.49 -43.99 -23.00
CA LEU A 167 -8.27 -44.82 -23.06
C LEU A 167 -8.19 -45.91 -21.97
N LYS A 168 -9.20 -46.04 -21.11
CA LYS A 168 -9.37 -47.10 -20.13
C LYS A 168 -10.38 -48.12 -20.62
#